data_b5f2dd7fe097662a17ff45a1e58d30a4
#
_entry.id   b5f2dd7fe097662a17ff45a1e58d30a4
#
_cell.length_a   1.000
_cell.length_b   1.000
_cell.length_c   1.000
_cell.angle_alpha   90.00
_cell.angle_beta   90.00
_cell.angle_gamma   90.00
#
_symmetry.space_group_name_H-M   'P 1'
#
loop_
_entity.id
_entity.type
_entity.pdbx_description
1 polymer ?
#
loop_
_entity_poly.entity_id
_entity_poly.type
_entity_poly.pdbx_seq_one_letter_code
_entity_poly.pdbx_strand_id
1 'polypeptide(L)'
;MSFQPTDINFLSPLGFKFQITKLPNFDYYVQSFDFPALTLNQTDDIQTPFNKIVVPGDHTTWDHFSVTFKLDENMAGYFEIYNWIIGIGKPESFDQYAALSENSNGYGVQVDADLIILNGTMNPNIKVTFFDVIPVNLSGFKFDSTEVDVNYITATAEFKYREYVYSYVE
;
A
#
# COMPACT_ATOMS: atom_id res chain seq x y z
N MET A 1 24.91 -6.97 31.45
CA MET A 1 25.08 -7.73 30.20
C MET A 1 24.59 -6.86 29.07
N SER A 2 25.47 -6.51 28.13
CA SER A 2 25.07 -5.74 26.94
C SER A 2 24.43 -6.74 25.96
N PHE A 3 23.13 -6.66 25.76
CA PHE A 3 22.46 -7.42 24.69
C PHE A 3 22.78 -6.75 23.37
N GLN A 4 23.73 -7.27 22.64
CA GLN A 4 24.01 -6.87 21.28
C GLN A 4 22.99 -7.55 20.36
N PRO A 5 22.32 -6.84 19.45
CA PRO A 5 21.40 -7.45 18.49
C PRO A 5 22.14 -8.47 17.62
N THR A 6 21.46 -9.54 17.26
CA THR A 6 22.02 -10.63 16.45
C THR A 6 22.33 -10.17 15.03
N ASP A 7 21.54 -9.21 14.54
CA ASP A 7 21.75 -8.59 13.22
C ASP A 7 22.06 -7.11 13.40
N ILE A 8 23.18 -6.66 12.84
CA ILE A 8 23.70 -5.28 12.94
C ILE A 8 23.43 -4.51 11.64
N ASN A 9 22.92 -5.17 10.60
CA ASN A 9 22.67 -4.54 9.31
C ASN A 9 21.39 -3.71 9.35
N PHE A 10 21.48 -2.49 8.83
CA PHE A 10 20.32 -1.61 8.70
C PHE A 10 19.55 -1.93 7.42
N LEU A 11 18.23 -1.76 7.49
CA LEU A 11 17.36 -1.90 6.34
C LEU A 11 17.65 -0.83 5.29
N SER A 12 17.84 -1.24 4.02
CA SER A 12 18.03 -0.30 2.92
C SER A 12 16.69 0.20 2.40
N PRO A 13 16.51 1.52 2.24
CA PRO A 13 15.27 2.06 1.67
C PRO A 13 15.10 1.77 0.17
N LEU A 14 16.15 1.32 -0.51
CA LEU A 14 16.15 1.05 -1.95
C LEU A 14 15.72 -0.38 -2.30
N GLY A 15 15.72 -1.27 -1.31
CA GLY A 15 15.48 -2.70 -1.52
C GLY A 15 14.04 -3.11 -1.24
N PHE A 16 13.11 -2.83 -2.14
CA PHE A 16 11.74 -3.35 -2.03
C PHE A 16 11.16 -3.69 -3.40
N LYS A 17 10.18 -4.57 -3.40
CA LYS A 17 9.35 -4.91 -4.54
C LYS A 17 7.91 -4.97 -4.07
N PHE A 18 7.03 -4.21 -4.70
CA PHE A 18 5.61 -4.21 -4.43
C PHE A 18 4.87 -4.84 -5.60
N GLN A 19 3.82 -5.62 -5.33
CA GLN A 19 3.02 -6.24 -6.36
C GLN A 19 1.57 -6.44 -5.92
N ILE A 20 0.65 -6.18 -6.84
CA ILE A 20 -0.77 -6.48 -6.72
C ILE A 20 -1.15 -7.39 -7.89
N THR A 21 -1.61 -8.59 -7.63
CA THR A 21 -1.90 -9.59 -8.69
C THR A 21 -2.84 -9.07 -9.78
N LYS A 22 -3.70 -8.11 -9.44
CA LYS A 22 -4.69 -7.50 -10.34
C LYS A 22 -4.11 -6.42 -11.26
N LEU A 23 -2.94 -5.81 -10.93
CA LEU A 23 -2.40 -4.61 -11.56
C LEU A 23 -0.97 -4.83 -12.09
N PRO A 24 -0.75 -5.72 -13.06
CA PRO A 24 0.60 -6.09 -13.49
C PRO A 24 1.39 -4.94 -14.14
N ASN A 25 0.71 -4.01 -14.83
CA ASN A 25 1.38 -2.86 -15.44
C ASN A 25 1.76 -1.81 -14.38
N PHE A 26 0.93 -1.63 -13.36
CA PHE A 26 1.21 -0.75 -12.24
C PHE A 26 2.44 -1.19 -11.45
N ASP A 27 2.56 -2.47 -11.12
CA ASP A 27 3.63 -3.05 -10.30
C ASP A 27 5.03 -2.75 -10.85
N TYR A 28 5.16 -2.70 -12.17
CA TYR A 28 6.46 -2.51 -12.84
C TYR A 28 7.05 -1.12 -12.62
N TYR A 29 6.20 -0.09 -12.46
CA TYR A 29 6.62 1.31 -12.40
C TYR A 29 6.62 1.90 -11.00
N VAL A 30 6.44 1.10 -9.96
CA VAL A 30 6.47 1.56 -8.55
C VAL A 30 7.84 2.13 -8.20
N GLN A 31 7.83 3.35 -7.63
CA GLN A 31 9.04 4.07 -7.21
C GLN A 31 9.20 4.15 -5.71
N SER A 32 8.12 4.43 -5.00
CA SER A 32 8.13 4.52 -3.54
C SER A 32 6.88 3.89 -2.94
N PHE A 33 7.05 3.39 -1.75
CA PHE A 33 6.00 2.79 -0.94
C PHE A 33 6.06 3.40 0.46
N ASP A 34 4.98 4.03 0.89
CA ASP A 34 4.85 4.58 2.22
C ASP A 34 4.14 3.55 3.11
N PHE A 35 4.89 2.98 4.04
CA PHE A 35 4.40 1.95 4.93
C PHE A 35 3.39 2.54 5.92
N PRO A 36 2.21 1.91 6.10
CA PRO A 36 1.13 2.46 6.90
C PRO A 36 1.44 2.38 8.39
N ALA A 37 0.97 3.39 9.14
CA ALA A 37 1.04 3.40 10.58
C ALA A 37 -0.03 2.47 11.20
N LEU A 38 0.31 1.91 12.34
CA LEU A 38 -0.58 1.14 13.20
C LEU A 38 -0.81 1.91 14.49
N THR A 39 -2.06 2.21 14.80
CA THR A 39 -2.43 2.94 16.01
C THR A 39 -3.34 2.09 16.89
N LEU A 40 -2.97 1.95 18.15
CA LEU A 40 -3.86 1.41 19.17
C LEU A 40 -4.72 2.55 19.72
N ASN A 41 -6.03 2.48 19.52
CA ASN A 41 -6.94 3.46 20.06
C ASN A 41 -6.82 3.50 21.59
N GLN A 42 -6.76 4.71 22.13
CA GLN A 42 -6.71 4.92 23.58
C GLN A 42 -8.13 5.03 24.11
N THR A 43 -8.37 4.40 25.25
CA THR A 43 -9.58 4.63 26.03
C THR A 43 -9.38 5.89 26.88
N ASP A 44 -10.45 6.60 27.22
CA ASP A 44 -10.37 7.73 28.13
C ASP A 44 -9.71 7.32 29.44
N ASP A 45 -8.70 8.08 29.83
CA ASP A 45 -7.96 7.81 31.07
C ASP A 45 -8.88 7.96 32.29
N ILE A 46 -8.83 7.00 33.18
CA ILE A 46 -9.54 7.10 34.47
C ILE A 46 -8.80 8.12 35.33
N GLN A 47 -9.44 9.27 35.55
CA GLN A 47 -8.87 10.33 36.34
C GLN A 47 -9.30 10.15 37.81
N THR A 48 -8.34 9.89 38.69
CA THR A 48 -8.54 9.96 40.14
C THR A 48 -8.01 11.30 40.68
N PRO A 49 -8.42 11.76 41.87
CA PRO A 49 -7.97 13.04 42.43
C PRO A 49 -6.44 13.18 42.56
N PHE A 50 -5.71 12.08 42.52
CA PHE A 50 -4.27 12.06 42.78
C PHE A 50 -3.45 11.47 41.62
N ASN A 51 -4.06 10.67 40.72
CA ASN A 51 -3.35 9.99 39.64
C ASN A 51 -4.24 9.78 38.42
N LYS A 52 -3.59 9.83 37.28
CA LYS A 52 -4.16 9.46 35.97
C LYS A 52 -3.79 8.02 35.68
N ILE A 53 -4.77 7.14 35.54
CA ILE A 53 -4.57 5.73 35.19
C ILE A 53 -4.78 5.59 33.70
N VAL A 54 -3.72 5.23 32.98
CA VAL A 54 -3.76 4.97 31.53
C VAL A 54 -4.31 3.56 31.30
N VAL A 55 -5.41 3.46 30.56
CA VAL A 55 -6.01 2.17 30.18
C VAL A 55 -5.76 1.96 28.69
N PRO A 56 -5.18 0.81 28.29
CA PRO A 56 -5.00 0.51 26.88
C PRO A 56 -6.36 0.34 26.18
N GLY A 57 -6.49 0.85 24.96
CA GLY A 57 -7.66 0.63 24.13
C GLY A 57 -7.75 -0.82 23.63
N ASP A 58 -8.90 -1.20 23.14
CA ASP A 58 -9.23 -2.53 22.65
C ASP A 58 -9.29 -2.65 21.12
N HIS A 59 -9.13 -1.53 20.42
CA HIS A 59 -9.18 -1.49 18.94
C HIS A 59 -7.90 -0.95 18.32
N THR A 60 -7.43 -1.61 17.27
CA THR A 60 -6.35 -1.14 16.40
C THR A 60 -6.92 -0.48 15.15
N THR A 61 -6.33 0.65 14.77
CA THR A 61 -6.63 1.34 13.52
C THR A 61 -5.44 1.24 12.58
N TRP A 62 -5.70 0.82 11.36
CA TRP A 62 -4.75 0.69 10.27
C TRP A 62 -4.88 1.91 9.36
N ASP A 63 -3.78 2.65 9.17
CA ASP A 63 -3.75 3.75 8.21
C ASP A 63 -3.68 3.22 6.78
N HIS A 64 -3.97 4.09 5.81
CA HIS A 64 -3.80 3.78 4.40
C HIS A 64 -2.31 3.66 4.07
N PHE A 65 -1.96 2.79 3.11
CA PHE A 65 -0.65 2.87 2.49
C PHE A 65 -0.73 3.64 1.18
N SER A 66 0.35 4.31 0.82
CA SER A 66 0.45 5.01 -0.45
C SER A 66 1.60 4.49 -1.30
N VAL A 67 1.38 4.47 -2.61
CA VAL A 67 2.34 4.00 -3.60
C VAL A 67 2.50 5.06 -4.67
N THR A 68 3.73 5.54 -4.84
CA THR A 68 4.06 6.44 -5.95
C THR A 68 4.67 5.65 -7.10
N PHE A 69 4.17 5.89 -8.29
CA PHE A 69 4.60 5.19 -9.50
C PHE A 69 4.80 6.16 -10.66
N LYS A 70 5.66 5.77 -11.61
CA LYS A 70 5.85 6.51 -12.86
C LYS A 70 4.73 6.20 -13.84
N LEU A 71 4.34 7.22 -14.60
CA LEU A 71 3.42 7.03 -15.72
C LEU A 71 4.20 6.60 -16.96
N ASP A 72 3.74 5.52 -17.58
CA ASP A 72 4.18 5.10 -18.89
C ASP A 72 3.50 5.94 -19.99
N GLU A 73 4.03 5.87 -21.21
CA GLU A 73 3.51 6.65 -22.36
C GLU A 73 2.04 6.35 -22.67
N ASN A 74 1.61 5.12 -22.42
CA ASN A 74 0.22 4.68 -22.63
C ASN A 74 -0.66 4.88 -21.38
N MET A 75 -0.10 5.29 -20.25
CA MET A 75 -0.78 5.43 -18.96
C MET A 75 -1.51 4.15 -18.51
N ALA A 76 -1.00 2.97 -18.90
CA ALA A 76 -1.68 1.70 -18.67
C ALA A 76 -1.88 1.45 -17.16
N GLY A 77 -0.84 1.61 -16.34
CA GLY A 77 -0.94 1.44 -14.89
C GLY A 77 -1.90 2.42 -14.22
N TYR A 78 -1.97 3.67 -14.71
CA TYR A 78 -2.90 4.67 -14.19
C TYR A 78 -4.36 4.29 -14.50
N PHE A 79 -4.63 3.88 -15.74
CA PHE A 79 -5.98 3.48 -16.15
C PHE A 79 -6.44 2.16 -15.52
N GLU A 80 -5.54 1.26 -15.17
CA GLU A 80 -5.88 0.06 -14.41
C GLU A 80 -6.49 0.43 -13.05
N ILE A 81 -5.83 1.35 -12.31
CA ILE A 81 -6.34 1.81 -11.01
C ILE A 81 -7.61 2.63 -11.18
N TYR A 82 -7.66 3.53 -12.18
CA TYR A 82 -8.84 4.34 -12.49
C TYR A 82 -10.07 3.46 -12.76
N ASN A 83 -9.92 2.45 -13.62
CA ASN A 83 -11.01 1.53 -13.94
C ASN A 83 -11.46 0.74 -12.73
N TRP A 84 -10.53 0.38 -11.85
CA TRP A 84 -10.87 -0.31 -10.61
C TRP A 84 -11.68 0.59 -9.67
N ILE A 85 -11.28 1.85 -9.48
CA ILE A 85 -12.03 2.81 -8.65
C ILE A 85 -13.43 3.06 -9.24
N ILE A 86 -13.53 3.33 -10.55
CA ILE A 86 -14.82 3.59 -11.21
C ILE A 86 -15.73 2.37 -11.15
N GLY A 87 -15.17 1.18 -11.39
CA GLY A 87 -15.94 -0.05 -11.33
C GLY A 87 -16.52 -0.36 -9.93
N ILE A 88 -15.85 0.10 -8.86
CA ILE A 88 -16.37 -0.01 -7.50
C ILE A 88 -17.40 1.10 -7.22
N GLY A 89 -17.06 2.35 -7.55
CA GLY A 89 -17.79 3.51 -7.07
C GLY A 89 -18.96 3.93 -7.95
N LYS A 90 -18.83 3.79 -9.27
CA LYS A 90 -19.85 4.22 -10.24
C LYS A 90 -19.80 3.36 -11.52
N PRO A 91 -20.15 2.08 -11.46
CA PRO A 91 -20.20 1.27 -12.66
C PRO A 91 -21.29 1.81 -13.62
N GLU A 92 -20.95 1.96 -14.89
CA GLU A 92 -21.91 2.37 -15.94
C GLU A 92 -22.91 1.25 -16.24
N SER A 93 -22.52 0.00 -16.00
CA SER A 93 -23.36 -1.19 -16.15
C SER A 93 -23.04 -2.25 -15.10
N PHE A 94 -23.99 -3.14 -14.83
CA PHE A 94 -23.74 -4.30 -13.97
C PHE A 94 -22.63 -5.22 -14.52
N ASP A 95 -22.40 -5.21 -15.83
CA ASP A 95 -21.36 -6.03 -16.47
C ASP A 95 -19.95 -5.55 -16.06
N GLN A 96 -19.73 -4.26 -15.85
CA GLN A 96 -18.43 -3.75 -15.35
C GLN A 96 -18.16 -4.22 -13.92
N TYR A 97 -19.18 -4.23 -13.07
CA TYR A 97 -19.04 -4.75 -11.71
C TYR A 97 -18.85 -6.27 -11.69
N ALA A 98 -19.57 -6.98 -12.54
CA ALA A 98 -19.41 -8.42 -12.73
C ALA A 98 -18.01 -8.76 -13.25
N ALA A 99 -17.49 -8.00 -14.22
CA ALA A 99 -16.14 -8.18 -14.74
C ALA A 99 -15.06 -7.97 -13.67
N LEU A 100 -15.25 -7.03 -12.72
CA LEU A 100 -14.35 -6.89 -11.58
C LEU A 100 -14.38 -8.13 -10.67
N SER A 101 -15.55 -8.72 -10.51
CA SER A 101 -15.73 -9.93 -9.69
C SER A 101 -15.21 -11.18 -10.39
N GLU A 102 -15.44 -11.33 -11.70
CA GLU A 102 -15.07 -12.52 -12.46
C GLU A 102 -13.59 -12.58 -12.86
N ASN A 103 -12.99 -11.43 -13.23
CA ASN A 103 -11.59 -11.38 -13.67
C ASN A 103 -10.55 -11.50 -12.53
N SER A 104 -10.99 -11.56 -11.31
CA SER A 104 -10.09 -11.57 -10.15
C SER A 104 -9.72 -12.97 -9.65
N ASN A 105 -9.85 -14.02 -10.47
CA ASN A 105 -9.52 -15.39 -10.06
C ASN A 105 -10.14 -15.80 -8.70
N GLY A 106 -11.36 -15.31 -8.43
CA GLY A 106 -12.05 -15.55 -7.17
C GLY A 106 -11.82 -14.50 -6.06
N TYR A 107 -11.04 -13.46 -6.33
CA TYR A 107 -10.73 -12.42 -5.33
C TYR A 107 -11.77 -11.29 -5.22
N GLY A 108 -12.78 -11.24 -6.06
CA GLY A 108 -13.84 -10.22 -5.99
C GLY A 108 -13.36 -8.79 -6.26
N VAL A 109 -13.97 -7.83 -5.58
CA VAL A 109 -13.64 -6.41 -5.66
C VAL A 109 -12.34 -6.08 -4.90
N GLN A 110 -12.02 -6.86 -3.87
CA GLN A 110 -10.84 -6.75 -3.02
C GLN A 110 -9.77 -7.73 -3.49
N VAL A 111 -8.51 -7.36 -3.35
CA VAL A 111 -7.36 -8.16 -3.79
C VAL A 111 -6.25 -8.07 -2.76
N ASP A 112 -5.46 -9.11 -2.63
CA ASP A 112 -4.29 -9.08 -1.77
C ASP A 112 -3.10 -8.42 -2.49
N ALA A 113 -2.27 -7.72 -1.72
CA ALA A 113 -1.04 -7.08 -2.18
C ALA A 113 0.15 -7.57 -1.35
N ASP A 114 1.27 -7.76 -2.03
CA ASP A 114 2.51 -8.21 -1.41
C ASP A 114 3.59 -7.13 -1.50
N LEU A 115 4.21 -6.81 -0.37
CA LEU A 115 5.42 -6.01 -0.29
C LEU A 115 6.58 -6.93 0.12
N ILE A 116 7.55 -7.09 -0.76
CA ILE A 116 8.75 -7.86 -0.52
C ILE A 116 9.89 -6.90 -0.20
N ILE A 117 10.43 -7.00 1.00
CA ILE A 117 11.56 -6.21 1.47
C ILE A 117 12.82 -7.02 1.27
N LEU A 118 13.80 -6.41 0.60
CA LEU A 118 15.06 -7.04 0.26
C LEU A 118 16.12 -6.71 1.30
N ASN A 119 17.07 -7.62 1.49
CA ASN A 119 18.24 -7.40 2.33
C ASN A 119 19.31 -6.58 1.59
N GLY A 120 20.42 -6.28 2.27
CA GLY A 120 21.54 -5.51 1.69
C GLY A 120 22.21 -6.16 0.46
N THR A 121 21.95 -7.43 0.19
CA THR A 121 22.41 -8.18 -1.00
C THR A 121 21.33 -8.34 -2.06
N MET A 122 20.21 -7.59 -1.92
CA MET A 122 19.05 -7.61 -2.83
C MET A 122 18.32 -8.96 -2.91
N ASN A 123 18.44 -9.80 -1.89
CA ASN A 123 17.64 -11.01 -1.77
C ASN A 123 16.38 -10.74 -0.94
N PRO A 124 15.24 -11.41 -1.25
CA PRO A 124 14.04 -11.35 -0.44
C PRO A 124 14.33 -11.74 1.00
N ASN A 125 13.90 -10.93 1.96
CA ASN A 125 14.11 -11.18 3.39
C ASN A 125 12.78 -11.23 4.15
N ILE A 126 11.93 -10.23 3.93
CA ILE A 126 10.63 -10.12 4.59
C ILE A 126 9.56 -9.95 3.53
N LYS A 127 8.49 -10.72 3.63
CA LYS A 127 7.27 -10.55 2.86
C LYS A 127 6.18 -10.01 3.77
N VAL A 128 5.56 -8.90 3.39
CA VAL A 128 4.38 -8.34 4.03
C VAL A 128 3.21 -8.48 3.07
N THR A 129 2.18 -9.21 3.50
CA THR A 129 0.96 -9.40 2.72
C THR A 129 -0.15 -8.54 3.33
N PHE A 130 -0.73 -7.67 2.51
CA PHE A 130 -1.90 -6.85 2.85
C PHE A 130 -3.15 -7.55 2.33
N PHE A 131 -4.13 -7.76 3.21
CA PHE A 131 -5.36 -8.46 2.87
C PHE A 131 -6.50 -7.49 2.54
N ASP A 132 -7.33 -7.88 1.58
CA ASP A 132 -8.54 -7.16 1.19
C ASP A 132 -8.28 -5.70 0.79
N VAL A 133 -7.27 -5.50 -0.04
CA VAL A 133 -6.86 -4.17 -0.53
C VAL A 133 -7.88 -3.62 -1.53
N ILE A 134 -8.24 -2.35 -1.33
CA ILE A 134 -9.07 -1.57 -2.25
C ILE A 134 -8.42 -0.21 -2.49
N PRO A 135 -8.48 0.35 -3.71
CA PRO A 135 -8.02 1.70 -3.98
C PRO A 135 -9.03 2.70 -3.41
N VAL A 136 -8.51 3.75 -2.77
CA VAL A 136 -9.32 4.82 -2.17
C VAL A 136 -9.12 6.14 -2.90
N ASN A 137 -7.88 6.42 -3.29
CA ASN A 137 -7.51 7.67 -3.93
C ASN A 137 -6.48 7.44 -5.05
N LEU A 138 -6.59 8.22 -6.10
CA LEU A 138 -5.64 8.28 -7.20
C LEU A 138 -5.33 9.76 -7.45
N SER A 139 -4.09 10.17 -7.25
CA SER A 139 -3.70 11.56 -7.43
C SER A 139 -3.79 12.01 -8.88
N GLY A 140 -4.09 13.28 -9.08
CA GLY A 140 -3.89 13.93 -10.37
C GLY A 140 -2.40 14.17 -10.63
N PHE A 141 -2.09 14.48 -11.87
CA PHE A 141 -0.74 14.87 -12.32
C PHE A 141 -0.83 16.08 -13.25
N LYS A 142 0.29 16.77 -13.47
CA LYS A 142 0.35 18.00 -14.26
C LYS A 142 1.20 17.78 -15.52
N PHE A 143 0.74 18.28 -16.65
CA PHE A 143 1.56 18.50 -17.83
C PHE A 143 2.02 19.96 -17.85
N ASP A 144 3.31 20.19 -18.02
CA ASP A 144 3.90 21.51 -18.13
C ASP A 144 4.87 21.55 -19.30
N SER A 145 4.49 22.26 -20.35
CA SER A 145 5.32 22.41 -21.57
C SER A 145 6.43 23.45 -21.43
N THR A 146 6.51 24.12 -20.29
CA THR A 146 7.55 25.15 -20.01
C THR A 146 8.74 24.60 -19.26
N GLU A 147 8.70 23.33 -18.82
CA GLU A 147 9.85 22.68 -18.19
C GLU A 147 10.99 22.48 -19.21
N VAL A 148 12.21 22.81 -18.78
CA VAL A 148 13.41 22.69 -19.60
C VAL A 148 14.04 21.31 -19.50
N ASP A 149 13.86 20.65 -18.35
CA ASP A 149 14.38 19.31 -18.08
C ASP A 149 13.30 18.22 -18.28
N VAL A 150 13.73 17.08 -18.82
CA VAL A 150 12.85 15.93 -19.00
C VAL A 150 12.66 15.22 -17.67
N ASN A 151 11.61 15.61 -16.94
CA ASN A 151 11.17 14.92 -15.74
C ASN A 151 10.06 13.93 -16.07
N TYR A 152 10.13 12.75 -15.41
CA TYR A 152 9.05 11.77 -15.54
C TYR A 152 7.87 12.17 -14.67
N ILE A 153 6.66 12.03 -15.25
CA ILE A 153 5.42 12.27 -14.50
C ILE A 153 5.18 11.10 -13.56
N THR A 154 4.89 11.42 -12.31
CA THR A 154 4.53 10.45 -11.27
C THR A 154 3.12 10.69 -10.78
N ALA A 155 2.46 9.63 -10.36
CA ALA A 155 1.19 9.67 -9.67
C ALA A 155 1.26 8.85 -8.39
N THR A 156 0.39 9.16 -7.43
CA THR A 156 0.30 8.45 -6.16
C THR A 156 -1.08 7.83 -6.04
N ALA A 157 -1.13 6.57 -5.66
CA ALA A 157 -2.35 5.86 -5.34
C ALA A 157 -2.37 5.51 -3.86
N GLU A 158 -3.52 5.70 -3.21
CA GLU A 158 -3.73 5.34 -1.81
C GLU A 158 -4.68 4.15 -1.74
N PHE A 159 -4.32 3.21 -0.88
CA PHE A 159 -5.05 1.98 -0.70
C PHE A 159 -5.44 1.78 0.75
N LYS A 160 -6.63 1.25 0.95
CA LYS A 160 -7.12 0.76 2.22
C LYS A 160 -7.12 -0.76 2.21
N TYR A 161 -6.88 -1.36 3.35
CA TYR A 161 -6.82 -2.81 3.54
C TYR A 161 -7.41 -3.19 4.90
N ARG A 162 -7.67 -4.47 5.13
CA ARG A 162 -8.19 -4.95 6.40
C ARG A 162 -7.10 -5.06 7.46
N GLU A 163 -6.01 -5.75 7.13
CA GLU A 163 -4.86 -6.01 8.01
C GLU A 163 -3.65 -6.40 7.18
N TYR A 164 -2.46 -6.37 7.76
CA TYR A 164 -1.28 -6.97 7.13
C TYR A 164 -0.62 -8.00 8.04
N VAL A 165 0.02 -8.97 7.43
CA VAL A 165 0.80 -10.00 8.10
C VAL A 165 2.20 -10.03 7.48
N TYR A 166 3.22 -10.17 8.30
CA TYR A 166 4.58 -10.31 7.83
C TYR A 166 5.10 -11.75 8.02
N SER A 167 5.96 -12.18 7.12
CA SER A 167 6.67 -13.46 7.19
C SER A 167 8.12 -13.29 6.73
N TYR A 168 9.02 -14.05 7.30
CA TYR A 168 10.39 -14.14 6.79
C TYR A 168 10.42 -15.10 5.60
N VAL A 169 11.17 -14.71 4.56
CA VAL A 169 11.39 -15.55 3.39
C VAL A 169 12.65 -16.38 3.67
N GLU A 170 12.47 -17.69 3.77
CA GLU A 170 13.58 -18.66 3.93
C GLU A 170 14.32 -18.89 2.62
#